data_e1d4dcf7fda4cdfc34e5c80a9b020f94
#
_entry.id   e1d4dcf7fda4cdfc34e5c80a9b020f94
#
_cell.length_a   1.000
_cell.length_b   1.000
_cell.length_c   1.000
_cell.angle_alpha   90.00
_cell.angle_beta   90.00
_cell.angle_gamma   90.00
#
_symmetry.space_group_name_H-M   'P 1'
#
loop_
_entity.id
_entity.type
_entity.pdbx_description
1 polymer ?
#
loop_
_entity_poly.entity_id
_entity_poly.type
_entity_poly.pdbx_seq_one_letter_code
_entity_poly.pdbx_strand_id
1 'polypeptide(L)'
;MNEETVLILRTCNADMTSCGGFRWPESGPVVAPDWAPTMKCGNGLHGLLWGEGSVQSMNLADDAKWLVFRAAVADLKHGEGDLTDKCKARAGYVEYCGTRDGAITYLLANGAKGKRVVFGTSTSGNGGTSTSGNRGTSTSGYRGTSTSGNGGTICILRWNGKRYKPVIATVKDEDGDGQLEPNTPYRLDDTGRFVAVPKDPQAEVKP
;
A
#
# COMPACT_ATOMS: atom_id res chain seq x y z
N MET A 1 11.07 -27.80 5.71
CA MET A 1 11.44 -26.47 5.21
C MET A 1 10.18 -25.62 5.33
N ASN A 2 10.23 -24.51 6.10
CA ASN A 2 9.07 -23.59 6.14
C ASN A 2 9.00 -22.89 4.79
N GLU A 3 7.89 -23.04 4.08
CA GLU A 3 7.64 -22.35 2.83
C GLU A 3 7.49 -20.85 3.11
N GLU A 4 8.23 -20.02 2.36
CA GLU A 4 8.14 -18.57 2.49
C GLU A 4 6.77 -18.09 1.98
N THR A 5 6.08 -17.28 2.78
CA THR A 5 4.74 -16.80 2.46
C THR A 5 4.64 -15.29 2.54
N VAL A 6 3.69 -14.72 1.81
CA VAL A 6 3.40 -13.28 1.77
C VAL A 6 1.91 -13.03 1.97
N LEU A 7 1.56 -11.82 2.40
CA LEU A 7 0.18 -11.37 2.48
C LEU A 7 -0.19 -10.51 1.27
N ILE A 8 -1.38 -10.72 0.77
CA ILE A 8 -1.91 -10.03 -0.41
C ILE A 8 -3.25 -9.38 -0.04
N LEU A 9 -3.36 -8.08 -0.29
CA LEU A 9 -4.59 -7.32 -0.12
C LEU A 9 -5.44 -7.41 -1.38
N ARG A 10 -6.74 -7.63 -1.20
CA ARG A 10 -7.70 -7.66 -2.30
C ARG A 10 -9.04 -7.08 -1.89
N THR A 11 -9.83 -6.63 -2.87
CA THR A 11 -11.25 -6.32 -2.71
C THR A 11 -12.12 -7.18 -3.62
N CYS A 12 -13.36 -7.39 -3.21
CA CYS A 12 -14.42 -7.99 -4.02
C CYS A 12 -15.75 -7.29 -3.73
N ASN A 13 -16.80 -7.67 -4.48
CA ASN A 13 -18.14 -7.15 -4.28
C ASN A 13 -18.69 -7.57 -2.91
N ALA A 14 -19.80 -6.93 -2.48
CA ALA A 14 -20.47 -7.25 -1.22
C ALA A 14 -20.89 -8.73 -1.10
N ASP A 15 -21.21 -9.36 -2.22
CA ASP A 15 -21.58 -10.77 -2.32
C ASP A 15 -20.38 -11.73 -2.45
N MET A 16 -19.16 -11.23 -2.23
CA MET A 16 -17.91 -11.97 -2.33
C MET A 16 -17.49 -12.34 -3.77
N THR A 17 -18.17 -11.83 -4.80
CA THR A 17 -17.75 -12.05 -6.19
C THR A 17 -16.66 -11.06 -6.63
N SER A 18 -15.86 -11.45 -7.60
CA SER A 18 -14.88 -10.61 -8.27
C SER A 18 -15.07 -10.62 -9.78
N CYS A 19 -14.21 -9.91 -10.50
CA CYS A 19 -14.21 -9.90 -11.97
C CYS A 19 -14.24 -11.33 -12.52
N GLY A 20 -15.08 -11.58 -13.52
CA GLY A 20 -15.30 -12.93 -14.08
C GLY A 20 -16.23 -13.83 -13.24
N GLY A 21 -16.88 -13.29 -12.19
CA GLY A 21 -17.84 -14.05 -11.37
C GLY A 21 -17.20 -15.03 -10.38
N PHE A 22 -15.88 -15.01 -10.22
CA PHE A 22 -15.21 -15.86 -9.22
C PHE A 22 -15.64 -15.44 -7.81
N ARG A 23 -16.11 -16.41 -7.01
CA ARG A 23 -16.54 -16.19 -5.63
C ARG A 23 -15.45 -16.54 -4.64
N TRP A 24 -15.07 -15.57 -3.83
CA TRP A 24 -14.08 -15.73 -2.76
C TRP A 24 -14.70 -16.32 -1.50
N PRO A 25 -14.00 -17.18 -0.76
CA PRO A 25 -14.41 -17.53 0.59
C PRO A 25 -14.17 -16.35 1.55
N GLU A 26 -14.98 -16.25 2.61
CA GLU A 26 -14.73 -15.27 3.69
C GLU A 26 -13.52 -15.65 4.55
N SER A 27 -13.18 -16.94 4.62
CA SER A 27 -11.99 -17.48 5.28
C SER A 27 -11.65 -18.86 4.68
N GLY A 28 -10.39 -19.28 4.84
CA GLY A 28 -9.98 -20.61 4.41
C GLY A 28 -9.27 -20.64 3.06
N PRO A 29 -9.06 -21.85 2.52
CA PRO A 29 -8.28 -22.04 1.31
C PRO A 29 -9.00 -21.49 0.08
N VAL A 30 -8.23 -20.94 -0.85
CA VAL A 30 -8.70 -20.43 -2.15
C VAL A 30 -7.70 -20.82 -3.23
N VAL A 31 -8.21 -21.25 -4.39
CA VAL A 31 -7.40 -21.68 -5.53
C VAL A 31 -7.95 -21.03 -6.79
N ALA A 32 -7.06 -20.50 -7.63
CA ALA A 32 -7.44 -19.97 -8.94
C ALA A 32 -7.86 -21.11 -9.87
N PRO A 33 -9.09 -21.10 -10.43
CA PRO A 33 -9.56 -22.15 -11.32
C PRO A 33 -8.86 -22.14 -12.68
N ASP A 34 -8.24 -21.00 -13.02
CA ASP A 34 -7.72 -20.67 -14.34
C ASP A 34 -6.21 -20.34 -14.33
N TRP A 35 -5.47 -20.77 -13.31
CA TRP A 35 -4.08 -20.37 -13.11
C TRP A 35 -3.20 -20.52 -14.35
N ALA A 36 -2.49 -19.42 -14.70
CA ALA A 36 -1.42 -19.43 -15.68
C ALA A 36 -0.21 -18.64 -15.13
N PRO A 37 1.01 -19.24 -15.10
CA PRO A 37 2.21 -18.63 -14.51
C PRO A 37 2.87 -17.59 -15.41
N THR A 38 2.08 -16.72 -16.05
CA THR A 38 2.54 -15.66 -16.95
C THR A 38 2.53 -14.31 -16.24
N MET A 39 3.25 -13.32 -16.78
CA MET A 39 3.23 -11.94 -16.27
C MET A 39 2.08 -11.10 -16.86
N LYS A 40 1.13 -11.73 -17.55
CA LYS A 40 -0.07 -11.08 -18.06
C LYS A 40 -1.16 -11.02 -17.00
N CYS A 41 -1.99 -9.97 -17.04
CA CYS A 41 -3.20 -9.86 -16.23
C CYS A 41 -4.17 -10.99 -16.57
N GLY A 42 -5.02 -11.40 -15.62
CA GLY A 42 -5.92 -12.55 -15.74
C GLY A 42 -5.26 -13.85 -15.26
N ASN A 43 -6.05 -14.90 -15.17
CA ASN A 43 -5.61 -16.26 -14.85
C ASN A 43 -4.84 -16.36 -13.52
N GLY A 44 -5.55 -16.15 -12.41
CA GLY A 44 -4.98 -16.20 -11.05
C GLY A 44 -5.71 -15.36 -10.04
N LEU A 45 -5.33 -15.48 -8.77
CA LEU A 45 -5.84 -14.71 -7.65
C LEU A 45 -5.08 -13.38 -7.56
N HIS A 46 -5.68 -12.29 -8.05
CA HIS A 46 -5.03 -10.98 -8.08
C HIS A 46 -5.19 -10.20 -6.77
N GLY A 47 -4.20 -9.35 -6.48
CA GLY A 47 -4.23 -8.41 -5.37
C GLY A 47 -2.98 -7.55 -5.29
N LEU A 48 -2.82 -6.83 -4.19
CA LEU A 48 -1.68 -5.97 -3.89
C LEU A 48 -0.75 -6.68 -2.90
N LEU A 49 0.46 -7.00 -3.34
CA LEU A 49 1.47 -7.64 -2.50
C LEU A 49 1.80 -6.76 -1.31
N TRP A 50 1.60 -7.25 -0.09
CA TRP A 50 1.73 -6.48 1.15
C TRP A 50 0.85 -5.21 1.20
N GLY A 51 -0.18 -5.13 0.35
CA GLY A 51 -1.01 -3.95 0.20
C GLY A 51 -0.35 -2.80 -0.55
N GLU A 52 0.78 -3.02 -1.23
CA GLU A 52 1.49 -2.03 -2.04
C GLU A 52 1.04 -2.12 -3.50
N GLY A 53 0.78 -0.98 -4.15
CA GLY A 53 0.42 -0.93 -5.56
C GLY A 53 -0.65 0.10 -5.91
N SER A 54 -1.34 -0.10 -7.04
CA SER A 54 -2.36 0.82 -7.52
C SER A 54 -3.75 0.47 -6.99
N VAL A 55 -4.45 1.48 -6.49
CA VAL A 55 -5.85 1.34 -6.04
C VAL A 55 -6.83 1.19 -7.21
N GLN A 56 -6.41 1.48 -8.43
CA GLN A 56 -7.24 1.34 -9.64
C GLN A 56 -7.67 -0.12 -9.90
N SER A 57 -6.92 -1.09 -9.38
CA SER A 57 -7.26 -2.51 -9.47
C SER A 57 -8.22 -2.99 -8.38
N MET A 58 -8.70 -2.09 -7.51
CA MET A 58 -9.53 -2.40 -6.34
C MET A 58 -10.96 -1.93 -6.52
N ASN A 59 -11.92 -2.66 -5.94
CA ASN A 59 -13.27 -2.18 -5.76
C ASN A 59 -13.30 -1.28 -4.51
N LEU A 60 -13.63 0.01 -4.69
CA LEU A 60 -13.67 1.01 -3.62
C LEU A 60 -15.10 1.38 -3.21
N ALA A 61 -16.13 0.65 -3.65
CA ALA A 61 -17.51 0.87 -3.22
C ALA A 61 -17.62 0.72 -1.68
N ASP A 62 -18.56 1.45 -1.08
CA ASP A 62 -18.73 1.48 0.38
C ASP A 62 -19.04 0.11 0.98
N ASP A 63 -19.70 -0.78 0.21
CA ASP A 63 -20.08 -2.13 0.59
C ASP A 63 -19.07 -3.20 0.16
N ALA A 64 -17.97 -2.80 -0.51
CA ALA A 64 -16.92 -3.72 -0.93
C ALA A 64 -16.33 -4.48 0.26
N LYS A 65 -16.08 -5.76 0.06
CA LYS A 65 -15.37 -6.60 1.03
C LYS A 65 -13.87 -6.51 0.80
N TRP A 66 -13.14 -6.33 1.88
CA TRP A 66 -11.69 -6.26 1.89
C TRP A 66 -11.13 -7.55 2.48
N LEU A 67 -10.26 -8.19 1.71
CA LEU A 67 -9.66 -9.48 2.06
C LEU A 67 -8.14 -9.33 2.19
N VAL A 68 -7.58 -10.08 3.13
CA VAL A 68 -6.16 -10.40 3.17
C VAL A 68 -6.01 -11.90 3.06
N PHE A 69 -5.26 -12.36 2.08
CA PHE A 69 -4.95 -13.77 1.93
C PHE A 69 -3.45 -14.01 1.90
N ARG A 70 -3.04 -15.14 2.48
CA ARG A 70 -1.66 -15.61 2.48
C ARG A 70 -1.43 -16.49 1.27
N ALA A 71 -0.31 -16.28 0.58
CA ALA A 71 0.12 -17.13 -0.54
C ALA A 71 1.59 -17.51 -0.40
N ALA A 72 1.97 -18.65 -0.96
CA ALA A 72 3.37 -19.06 -1.08
C ALA A 72 4.11 -18.19 -2.10
N VAL A 73 5.32 -17.80 -1.81
CA VAL A 73 6.16 -17.01 -2.73
C VAL A 73 6.43 -17.77 -4.03
N ALA A 74 6.57 -19.09 -3.96
CA ALA A 74 6.74 -19.96 -5.13
C ALA A 74 5.57 -19.90 -6.13
N ASP A 75 4.36 -19.64 -5.64
CA ASP A 75 3.12 -19.55 -6.42
C ASP A 75 2.75 -18.12 -6.84
N LEU A 76 3.68 -17.16 -6.67
CA LEU A 76 3.45 -15.74 -6.91
C LEU A 76 4.04 -15.27 -8.24
N LYS A 77 3.35 -14.33 -8.92
CA LYS A 77 3.84 -13.55 -10.05
C LYS A 77 3.60 -12.06 -9.80
N HIS A 78 4.65 -11.23 -9.90
CA HIS A 78 4.58 -9.78 -9.71
C HIS A 78 5.82 -9.07 -10.28
N GLY A 79 5.77 -7.73 -10.36
CA GLY A 79 6.92 -6.86 -10.62
C GLY A 79 7.24 -6.61 -12.08
N GLU A 80 6.61 -7.30 -13.03
CA GLU A 80 6.87 -7.16 -14.46
C GLU A 80 5.57 -7.18 -15.27
N GLY A 81 5.63 -6.69 -16.52
CA GLY A 81 4.52 -6.69 -17.46
C GLY A 81 3.25 -6.04 -16.90
N ASP A 82 2.10 -6.72 -17.02
CA ASP A 82 0.82 -6.24 -16.50
C ASP A 82 0.72 -6.34 -14.96
N LEU A 83 1.75 -6.86 -14.30
CA LEU A 83 1.81 -7.07 -12.84
C LEU A 83 2.81 -6.13 -12.14
N THR A 84 3.12 -4.99 -12.75
CA THR A 84 4.07 -4.00 -12.20
C THR A 84 3.58 -3.39 -10.89
N ASP A 85 2.26 -3.18 -10.77
CA ASP A 85 1.60 -2.50 -9.64
C ASP A 85 0.63 -3.40 -8.85
N LYS A 86 0.64 -4.69 -9.16
CA LYS A 86 -0.18 -5.73 -8.53
C LYS A 86 0.54 -7.08 -8.61
N CYS A 87 -0.05 -8.10 -7.99
CA CYS A 87 0.42 -9.48 -8.11
C CYS A 87 -0.72 -10.42 -8.45
N LYS A 88 -0.37 -11.66 -8.79
CA LYS A 88 -1.30 -12.78 -8.82
C LYS A 88 -0.67 -14.02 -8.22
N ALA A 89 -1.51 -14.85 -7.58
CA ALA A 89 -1.12 -16.11 -6.96
C ALA A 89 -1.96 -17.28 -7.52
N ARG A 90 -1.38 -18.49 -7.48
CA ARG A 90 -2.07 -19.72 -7.84
C ARG A 90 -3.11 -20.13 -6.80
N ALA A 91 -2.72 -20.06 -5.55
CA ALA A 91 -3.52 -20.49 -4.41
C ALA A 91 -3.17 -19.64 -3.18
N GLY A 92 -4.00 -19.71 -2.16
CA GLY A 92 -3.76 -19.06 -0.90
C GLY A 92 -4.76 -19.47 0.17
N TYR A 93 -4.70 -18.76 1.30
CA TYR A 93 -5.60 -18.92 2.42
C TYR A 93 -6.11 -17.55 2.86
N VAL A 94 -7.42 -17.32 2.85
CA VAL A 94 -8.02 -16.07 3.30
C VAL A 94 -7.97 -16.02 4.82
N GLU A 95 -7.20 -15.06 5.36
CA GLU A 95 -6.99 -14.87 6.79
C GLU A 95 -7.84 -13.74 7.38
N TYR A 96 -8.26 -12.80 6.54
CA TYR A 96 -9.14 -11.70 6.93
C TYR A 96 -10.14 -11.40 5.80
N CYS A 97 -11.38 -11.14 6.19
CA CYS A 97 -12.44 -10.61 5.35
C CYS A 97 -13.27 -9.61 6.17
N GLY A 98 -13.50 -8.41 5.64
CA GLY A 98 -14.28 -7.41 6.35
C GLY A 98 -14.14 -6.01 5.77
N THR A 99 -13.91 -5.03 6.65
CA THR A 99 -13.78 -3.61 6.30
C THR A 99 -12.38 -3.27 5.79
N ARG A 100 -12.26 -2.15 5.09
CA ARG A 100 -10.97 -1.58 4.64
C ARG A 100 -10.00 -1.41 5.82
N ASP A 101 -10.43 -0.71 6.86
CA ASP A 101 -9.56 -0.35 7.97
C ASP A 101 -9.09 -1.60 8.75
N GLY A 102 -9.96 -2.62 8.85
CA GLY A 102 -9.62 -3.90 9.44
C GLY A 102 -8.58 -4.67 8.62
N ALA A 103 -8.71 -4.69 7.29
CA ALA A 103 -7.74 -5.34 6.40
C ALA A 103 -6.36 -4.67 6.48
N ILE A 104 -6.31 -3.34 6.48
CA ILE A 104 -5.07 -2.57 6.61
C ILE A 104 -4.42 -2.80 7.98
N THR A 105 -5.22 -2.78 9.05
CA THR A 105 -4.76 -3.07 10.41
C THR A 105 -4.17 -4.48 10.48
N TYR A 106 -4.85 -5.47 9.87
CA TYR A 106 -4.37 -6.84 9.80
C TYR A 106 -3.01 -6.95 9.10
N LEU A 107 -2.86 -6.32 7.92
CA LEU A 107 -1.59 -6.30 7.19
C LEU A 107 -0.45 -5.70 8.00
N LEU A 108 -0.68 -4.54 8.62
CA LEU A 108 0.33 -3.83 9.42
C LEU A 108 0.76 -4.63 10.65
N ALA A 109 -0.16 -5.36 11.28
CA ALA A 109 0.13 -6.24 12.41
C ALA A 109 0.88 -7.52 12.01
N ASN A 110 0.75 -7.96 10.75
CA ASN A 110 1.26 -9.24 10.26
C ASN A 110 2.38 -9.13 9.21
N GLY A 111 3.21 -8.09 9.28
CA GLY A 111 4.46 -8.00 8.51
C GLY A 111 4.53 -6.85 7.49
N ALA A 112 3.44 -6.12 7.23
CA ALA A 112 3.46 -4.96 6.34
C ALA A 112 3.94 -3.66 7.00
N LYS A 113 4.41 -3.71 8.26
CA LYS A 113 4.96 -2.53 8.94
C LYS A 113 6.16 -1.98 8.17
N GLY A 114 6.12 -0.67 7.84
CA GLY A 114 7.15 -0.02 7.04
C GLY A 114 6.96 -0.15 5.53
N LYS A 115 5.99 -0.91 5.06
CA LYS A 115 5.56 -0.99 3.66
C LYS A 115 4.66 0.19 3.28
N ARG A 116 4.56 0.49 1.98
CA ARG A 116 3.68 1.54 1.44
C ARG A 116 2.26 1.02 1.21
N VAL A 117 1.63 0.58 2.30
CA VAL A 117 0.28 0.05 2.24
C VAL A 117 -0.70 1.13 1.77
N VAL A 118 -1.54 0.81 0.78
CA VAL A 118 -2.60 1.72 0.30
C VAL A 118 -3.57 2.06 1.44
N PHE A 119 -4.01 3.30 1.52
CA PHE A 119 -4.83 3.85 2.63
C PHE A 119 -4.18 3.72 4.01
N GLY A 120 -2.93 3.24 4.08
CA GLY A 120 -2.23 3.04 5.35
C GLY A 120 -1.84 4.37 5.99
N THR A 121 -1.77 4.39 7.33
CA THR A 121 -1.23 5.50 8.10
C THR A 121 0.13 5.11 8.67
N SER A 122 1.12 5.98 8.47
CA SER A 122 2.47 5.83 9.02
C SER A 122 2.82 7.04 9.87
N THR A 123 3.40 6.80 11.03
CA THR A 123 3.83 7.89 11.93
C THR A 123 5.24 7.65 12.43
N SER A 124 6.04 8.71 12.47
CA SER A 124 7.38 8.71 13.08
C SER A 124 7.57 9.90 14.01
N GLY A 125 8.53 9.77 14.93
CA GLY A 125 8.91 10.85 15.86
C GLY A 125 9.77 11.93 15.21
N ASN A 126 10.34 12.81 16.05
CA ASN A 126 11.25 13.87 15.63
C ASN A 126 12.49 13.28 14.92
N GLY A 127 12.85 13.86 13.77
CA GLY A 127 13.94 13.37 12.93
C GLY A 127 13.67 12.03 12.23
N GLY A 128 12.49 11.42 12.46
CA GLY A 128 12.14 10.12 11.90
C GLY A 128 11.62 10.20 10.48
N THR A 129 11.54 9.03 9.85
CA THR A 129 10.96 8.88 8.50
C THR A 129 9.66 8.09 8.57
N SER A 130 8.64 8.57 7.88
CA SER A 130 7.38 7.86 7.71
C SER A 130 7.04 7.72 6.22
N THR A 131 6.42 6.59 5.87
CA THR A 131 6.04 6.31 4.48
C THR A 131 4.67 5.63 4.45
N SER A 132 3.79 6.12 3.59
CA SER A 132 2.49 5.51 3.30
C SER A 132 2.31 5.30 1.79
N GLY A 133 1.39 4.41 1.42
CA GLY A 133 1.04 4.15 0.04
C GLY A 133 0.04 5.16 -0.54
N ASN A 134 -0.58 4.78 -1.68
CA ASN A 134 -1.59 5.59 -2.33
C ASN A 134 -2.79 5.85 -1.39
N ARG A 135 -3.30 7.09 -1.40
CA ARG A 135 -4.38 7.57 -0.54
C ARG A 135 -4.12 7.37 0.97
N GLY A 136 -2.85 7.15 1.33
CA GLY A 136 -2.42 6.99 2.71
C GLY A 136 -2.03 8.32 3.37
N THR A 137 -1.78 8.28 4.69
CA THR A 137 -1.32 9.42 5.45
C THR A 137 0.05 9.14 6.06
N SER A 138 1.00 10.04 5.82
CA SER A 138 2.35 9.97 6.37
C SER A 138 2.58 11.15 7.32
N THR A 139 2.84 10.86 8.58
CA THR A 139 3.09 11.89 9.61
C THR A 139 4.49 11.73 10.19
N SER A 140 5.27 12.81 10.22
CA SER A 140 6.55 12.83 10.91
C SER A 140 6.65 13.99 11.89
N GLY A 141 7.50 13.83 12.91
CA GLY A 141 7.80 14.84 13.90
C GLY A 141 8.68 15.96 13.33
N TYR A 142 9.15 16.84 14.22
CA TYR A 142 10.04 17.96 13.87
C TYR A 142 11.32 17.46 13.19
N ARG A 143 11.71 18.10 12.09
CA ARG A 143 12.84 17.70 11.23
C ARG A 143 12.72 16.28 10.65
N GLY A 144 11.52 15.70 10.66
CA GLY A 144 11.27 14.41 10.05
C GLY A 144 11.09 14.48 8.53
N THR A 145 11.07 13.32 7.91
CA THR A 145 10.82 13.13 6.48
C THR A 145 9.54 12.31 6.30
N SER A 146 8.68 12.74 5.39
CA SER A 146 7.43 12.03 5.07
C SER A 146 7.31 11.79 3.57
N THR A 147 6.79 10.61 3.22
CA THR A 147 6.52 10.19 1.83
C THR A 147 5.11 9.60 1.76
N SER A 148 4.36 9.95 0.72
CA SER A 148 3.08 9.31 0.44
C SER A 148 2.91 9.04 -1.05
N GLY A 149 2.06 8.06 -1.39
CA GLY A 149 1.67 7.77 -2.78
C GLY A 149 0.61 8.73 -3.30
N ASN A 150 0.10 8.47 -4.51
CA ASN A 150 -0.92 9.27 -5.20
C ASN A 150 -2.14 9.53 -4.31
N GLY A 151 -2.66 10.76 -4.33
CA GLY A 151 -3.86 11.17 -3.57
C GLY A 151 -3.69 11.08 -2.06
N GLY A 152 -2.47 10.94 -1.56
CA GLY A 152 -2.19 10.82 -0.13
C GLY A 152 -2.00 12.17 0.57
N THR A 153 -1.72 12.11 1.87
CA THR A 153 -1.51 13.29 2.71
C THR A 153 -0.17 13.18 3.44
N ILE A 154 0.57 14.27 3.46
CA ILE A 154 1.79 14.42 4.27
C ILE A 154 1.55 15.45 5.37
N CYS A 155 1.92 15.09 6.61
CA CYS A 155 1.91 15.97 7.76
C CYS A 155 3.31 15.98 8.42
N ILE A 156 3.92 17.15 8.56
CA ILE A 156 5.22 17.29 9.26
C ILE A 156 5.09 18.34 10.34
N LEU A 157 5.55 18.02 11.55
CA LEU A 157 5.52 18.98 12.66
C LEU A 157 6.63 20.01 12.53
N ARG A 158 6.27 21.30 12.63
CA ARG A 158 7.18 22.44 12.70
C ARG A 158 7.19 23.05 14.08
N TRP A 159 8.37 23.34 14.62
CA TRP A 159 8.52 24.15 15.82
C TRP A 159 8.42 25.64 15.47
N ASN A 160 7.54 26.39 16.13
CA ASN A 160 7.34 27.83 15.87
C ASN A 160 7.89 28.74 16.98
N GLY A 161 8.76 28.23 17.84
CA GLY A 161 9.30 28.95 19.02
C GLY A 161 8.50 28.71 20.31
N LYS A 162 7.25 28.26 20.23
CA LYS A 162 6.39 28.00 21.40
C LYS A 162 5.83 26.57 21.44
N ARG A 163 5.43 26.05 20.30
CA ARG A 163 4.79 24.73 20.19
C ARG A 163 5.02 24.11 18.83
N TYR A 164 4.83 22.82 18.74
CA TYR A 164 4.75 22.12 17.45
C TYR A 164 3.42 22.45 16.75
N LYS A 165 3.48 22.75 15.48
CA LYS A 165 2.33 22.97 14.59
C LYS A 165 2.41 22.00 13.41
N PRO A 166 1.32 21.33 13.02
CA PRO A 166 1.29 20.53 11.80
C PRO A 166 1.36 21.45 10.57
N VAL A 167 2.16 21.06 9.60
CA VAL A 167 2.16 21.57 8.24
C VAL A 167 1.71 20.41 7.37
N ILE A 168 0.63 20.61 6.61
CA ILE A 168 -0.06 19.55 5.89
C ILE A 168 -0.09 19.90 4.40
N ALA A 169 0.15 18.91 3.56
CA ALA A 169 -0.02 19.02 2.12
C ALA A 169 -0.59 17.73 1.54
N THR A 170 -1.33 17.86 0.44
CA THR A 170 -1.83 16.73 -0.35
C THR A 170 -0.83 16.38 -1.44
N VAL A 171 -0.72 15.10 -1.72
CA VAL A 171 0.07 14.54 -2.81
C VAL A 171 -0.84 14.44 -4.04
N LYS A 172 -0.31 14.76 -5.22
CA LYS A 172 -1.04 14.67 -6.49
C LYS A 172 -1.67 13.28 -6.65
N ASP A 173 -2.91 13.27 -7.09
CA ASP A 173 -3.63 12.05 -7.48
C ASP A 173 -3.46 11.75 -8.97
N GLU A 174 -4.28 10.84 -9.50
CA GLU A 174 -4.25 10.45 -10.90
C GLU A 174 -4.70 11.58 -11.85
N ASP A 175 -5.51 12.53 -11.36
CA ASP A 175 -6.01 13.68 -12.11
C ASP A 175 -5.03 14.88 -12.02
N GLY A 176 -3.99 14.76 -11.19
CA GLY A 176 -2.98 15.79 -10.98
C GLY A 176 -3.31 16.79 -9.88
N ASP A 177 -4.44 16.60 -9.17
CA ASP A 177 -4.84 17.44 -8.06
C ASP A 177 -3.97 17.16 -6.83
N GLY A 178 -3.33 18.22 -6.32
CA GLY A 178 -2.43 18.13 -5.16
C GLY A 178 -1.24 19.08 -5.28
N GLN A 179 -0.45 19.15 -4.22
CA GLN A 179 0.65 20.10 -4.09
C GLN A 179 2.02 19.45 -4.26
N LEU A 180 2.14 18.18 -3.92
CA LEU A 180 3.40 17.44 -3.85
C LEU A 180 3.43 16.28 -4.84
N GLU A 181 4.62 15.92 -5.33
CA GLU A 181 4.80 14.77 -6.20
C GLU A 181 4.68 13.45 -5.43
N PRO A 182 4.01 12.43 -5.98
CA PRO A 182 3.88 11.14 -5.32
C PRO A 182 5.21 10.40 -5.18
N ASN A 183 5.28 9.54 -4.16
CA ASN A 183 6.44 8.70 -3.87
C ASN A 183 7.77 9.48 -3.70
N THR A 184 7.66 10.78 -3.45
CA THR A 184 8.78 11.68 -3.22
C THR A 184 8.90 11.97 -1.72
N PRO A 185 10.08 11.79 -1.11
CA PRO A 185 10.29 12.14 0.29
C PRO A 185 10.38 13.68 0.45
N TYR A 186 9.68 14.21 1.43
CA TYR A 186 9.65 15.62 1.75
C TYR A 186 10.05 15.89 3.20
N ARG A 187 10.71 17.03 3.42
CA ARG A 187 10.93 17.64 4.72
C ARG A 187 10.48 19.10 4.69
N LEU A 188 10.41 19.75 5.84
CA LEU A 188 10.21 21.20 5.89
C LEU A 188 11.56 21.93 5.92
N ASP A 189 11.66 23.02 5.17
CA ASP A 189 12.73 24.00 5.34
C ASP A 189 12.50 24.88 6.60
N ASP A 190 13.42 25.79 6.88
CA ASP A 190 13.33 26.68 8.04
C ASP A 190 12.13 27.64 7.99
N THR A 191 11.59 27.91 6.79
CA THR A 191 10.37 28.71 6.58
C THR A 191 9.09 27.92 6.76
N GLY A 192 9.17 26.58 6.78
CA GLY A 192 8.06 25.66 6.90
C GLY A 192 7.44 25.27 5.56
N ARG A 193 8.17 25.40 4.45
CA ARG A 193 7.77 24.92 3.14
C ARG A 193 8.24 23.48 2.92
N PHE A 194 7.46 22.70 2.21
CA PHE A 194 7.87 21.37 1.79
C PHE A 194 8.99 21.44 0.74
N VAL A 195 10.07 20.72 1.00
CA VAL A 195 11.22 20.59 0.10
C VAL A 195 11.48 19.11 -0.14
N ALA A 196 11.56 18.71 -1.40
CA ALA A 196 11.91 17.34 -1.77
C ALA A 196 13.31 16.99 -1.26
N VAL A 197 13.45 15.83 -0.66
CA VAL A 197 14.75 15.28 -0.26
C VAL A 197 15.29 14.49 -1.46
N PRO A 198 16.49 14.80 -1.95
CA PRO A 198 17.09 14.02 -3.04
C PRO A 198 17.16 12.55 -2.66
N LYS A 199 16.78 11.67 -3.57
CA LYS A 199 17.04 10.23 -3.43
C LYS A 199 18.56 10.04 -3.40
N ASP A 200 19.05 9.33 -2.39
CA ASP A 200 20.46 8.93 -2.37
C ASP A 200 20.72 8.00 -3.55
N PRO A 201 21.57 8.37 -4.52
CA PRO A 201 21.85 7.50 -5.68
C PRO A 201 22.52 6.17 -5.29
N GLN A 202 23.00 6.04 -4.04
CA GLN A 202 23.65 4.81 -3.56
C GLN A 202 22.69 3.83 -2.85
N ALA A 203 21.43 4.20 -2.60
CA ALA A 203 20.47 3.35 -1.93
C ALA A 203 19.85 2.25 -2.82
N GLU A 204 20.09 2.29 -4.14
CA GLU A 204 19.54 1.33 -5.12
C GLU A 204 20.49 0.16 -5.45
N VAL A 205 21.68 0.09 -4.83
CA VAL A 205 22.65 -0.97 -5.07
C VAL A 205 22.84 -1.82 -3.82
N LYS A 206 21.92 -2.75 -3.58
CA LYS A 206 22.24 -4.01 -2.88
C LYS A 206 21.50 -5.16 -3.56
N PRO A 207 22.27 -6.16 -4.01
CA PRO A 207 21.75 -7.35 -4.66
C PRO A 207 20.89 -8.20 -3.73
#